data_bd224fa7a3abd715450b65506f2aaefc
#
_entry.id   bd224fa7a3abd715450b65506f2aaefc
#
_cell.length_a   1.000
_cell.length_b   1.000
_cell.length_c   1.000
_cell.angle_alpha   90.00
_cell.angle_beta   90.00
_cell.angle_gamma   90.00
#
_symmetry.space_group_name_H-M   'P 1'
#
loop_
_entity.id
_entity.type
_entity.pdbx_description
1 polymer ?
#
loop_
_entity_poly.entity_id
_entity_poly.type
_entity_poly.pdbx_seq_one_letter_code
_entity_poly.pdbx_strand_id
1 'polypeptide(L)'
;SQQGLAPYAVDVREDADHIYVEAELPGFKKDEVDITLENQTLTISAERKSETRKEPDKDGGDLLLHERRYSRFLRSFTLPPTVDEQSVKASLNDGVLTVVLTKREETKPRKISVS
;
A
#
# COMPACT_ATOMS: atom_id res chain seq x y z
N SER A 1 -5.08 -11.73 16.85
CA SER A 1 -5.90 -10.70 16.22
C SER A 1 -5.04 -9.51 15.79
N GLN A 2 -5.41 -8.89 14.73
CA GLN A 2 -4.65 -7.78 14.17
C GLN A 2 -5.37 -6.46 14.44
N GLN A 3 -5.44 -6.10 15.71
CA GLN A 3 -6.11 -4.86 16.10
C GLN A 3 -5.47 -3.66 15.40
N GLY A 4 -6.31 -2.78 14.87
CA GLY A 4 -5.88 -1.58 14.19
C GLY A 4 -5.48 -1.78 12.73
N LEU A 5 -5.42 -3.01 12.24
CA LEU A 5 -5.16 -3.28 10.85
C LEU A 5 -6.47 -3.34 10.06
N ALA A 6 -6.48 -2.65 8.91
CA ALA A 6 -7.64 -2.67 8.02
C ALA A 6 -7.63 -3.97 7.19
N PRO A 7 -8.77 -4.69 7.11
CA PRO A 7 -8.85 -5.94 6.35
C PRO A 7 -9.15 -5.67 4.88
N TYR A 8 -8.38 -4.80 4.25
CA TYR A 8 -8.59 -4.44 2.86
C TYR A 8 -7.97 -5.45 1.91
N ALA A 9 -8.57 -5.58 0.74
CA ALA A 9 -8.12 -6.54 -0.26
C ALA A 9 -6.81 -6.11 -0.91
N VAL A 10 -5.99 -7.10 -1.21
CA VAL A 10 -4.76 -6.92 -1.98
C VAL A 10 -4.73 -7.96 -3.07
N ASP A 11 -4.51 -7.51 -4.29
CA ASP A 11 -4.35 -8.37 -5.46
C ASP A 11 -2.94 -8.25 -6.01
N VAL A 12 -2.37 -9.38 -6.36
CA VAL A 12 -1.05 -9.43 -7.01
C VAL A 12 -1.21 -10.14 -8.34
N ARG A 13 -0.80 -9.49 -9.41
CA ARG A 13 -0.88 -10.04 -10.76
C ARG A 13 0.50 -9.99 -11.41
N GLU A 14 0.74 -10.88 -12.35
CA GLU A 14 2.01 -10.96 -13.05
C GLU A 14 1.77 -11.19 -14.53
N ASP A 15 2.52 -10.47 -15.37
CA ASP A 15 2.58 -10.74 -16.80
C ASP A 15 4.05 -10.96 -17.19
N ALA A 16 4.35 -10.99 -18.49
CA ALA A 16 5.70 -11.24 -18.98
C ALA A 16 6.71 -10.17 -18.54
N ASP A 17 6.25 -8.94 -18.36
CA ASP A 17 7.13 -7.80 -18.13
C ASP A 17 7.02 -7.20 -16.74
N HIS A 18 5.91 -7.39 -16.05
CA HIS A 18 5.61 -6.68 -14.82
C HIS A 18 4.96 -7.55 -13.76
N ILE A 19 5.08 -7.09 -12.53
CA ILE A 19 4.27 -7.53 -11.41
C ILE A 19 3.47 -6.32 -10.94
N TYR A 20 2.19 -6.51 -10.72
CA TYR A 20 1.26 -5.47 -10.29
C TYR A 20 0.73 -5.83 -8.91
N VAL A 21 0.83 -4.90 -7.98
CA VAL A 21 0.22 -5.05 -6.66
C VAL A 21 -0.83 -3.95 -6.52
N GLU A 22 -2.06 -4.34 -6.25
CA GLU A 22 -3.15 -3.39 -6.02
C GLU A 22 -3.68 -3.59 -4.61
N ALA A 23 -3.74 -2.51 -3.85
CA ALA A 23 -4.26 -2.54 -2.49
C ALA A 23 -5.36 -1.49 -2.33
N GLU A 24 -6.47 -1.91 -1.76
CA GLU A 24 -7.54 -0.98 -1.42
C GLU A 24 -7.19 -0.28 -0.11
N LEU A 25 -7.02 1.03 -0.18
CA LEU A 25 -6.66 1.87 0.96
C LEU A 25 -7.60 3.08 1.03
N PRO A 26 -8.92 2.84 1.15
CA PRO A 26 -9.88 3.94 1.15
C PRO A 26 -9.63 4.88 2.32
N GLY A 27 -9.63 6.16 2.04
CA GLY A 27 -9.46 7.18 3.05
C GLY A 27 -8.02 7.50 3.44
N PHE A 28 -7.04 6.74 2.94
CA PHE A 28 -5.63 7.08 3.16
C PHE A 28 -5.17 8.10 2.12
N LYS A 29 -4.29 8.99 2.55
CA LYS A 29 -3.65 9.99 1.69
C LYS A 29 -2.28 9.49 1.28
N LYS A 30 -1.73 10.07 0.21
CA LYS A 30 -0.38 9.71 -0.28
C LYS A 30 0.67 9.79 0.82
N ASP A 31 0.64 10.83 1.63
CA ASP A 31 1.63 11.05 2.68
C ASP A 31 1.45 10.13 3.88
N GLU A 32 0.39 9.35 3.90
CA GLU A 32 0.14 8.36 4.93
C GLU A 32 0.57 6.95 4.52
N VAL A 33 1.03 6.79 3.28
CA VAL A 33 1.42 5.49 2.72
C VAL A 33 2.92 5.44 2.50
N ASP A 34 3.54 4.39 3.03
CA ASP A 34 4.97 4.12 2.82
C ASP A 34 5.14 2.79 2.11
N ILE A 35 6.02 2.77 1.14
CA ILE A 35 6.36 1.56 0.39
C ILE A 35 7.86 1.39 0.43
N THR A 36 8.31 0.22 0.83
CA THR A 36 9.72 -0.13 0.80
C THR A 36 9.93 -1.41 0.03
N LEU A 37 11.04 -1.50 -0.66
CA LEU A 37 11.47 -2.70 -1.36
C LEU A 37 12.91 -2.96 -0.99
N GLU A 38 13.14 -4.03 -0.27
CA GLU A 38 14.46 -4.40 0.21
C GLU A 38 14.60 -5.92 0.21
N ASN A 39 15.68 -6.42 -0.35
CA ASN A 39 15.93 -7.86 -0.39
C ASN A 39 14.73 -8.64 -0.94
N GLN A 40 14.15 -8.16 -2.02
CA GLN A 40 13.00 -8.78 -2.68
C GLN A 40 11.72 -8.78 -1.85
N THR A 41 11.71 -8.06 -0.73
CA THR A 41 10.53 -7.93 0.09
C THR A 41 9.91 -6.55 -0.11
N LEU A 42 8.70 -6.56 -0.63
CA LEU A 42 7.89 -5.35 -0.78
C LEU A 42 7.03 -5.20 0.46
N THR A 43 7.17 -4.08 1.16
CA THR A 43 6.35 -3.78 2.33
C THR A 43 5.54 -2.53 2.05
N ILE A 44 4.24 -2.65 2.23
CA ILE A 44 3.30 -1.54 2.11
C ILE A 44 2.74 -1.29 3.50
N SER A 45 2.89 -0.06 3.98
CA SER A 45 2.31 0.35 5.24
C SER A 45 1.55 1.65 5.06
N ALA A 46 0.45 1.76 5.75
CA ALA A 46 -0.35 2.98 5.77
C ALA A 46 -0.90 3.18 7.16
N GLU A 47 -0.89 4.40 7.61
CA GLU A 47 -1.34 4.72 8.95
C GLU A 47 -2.03 6.06 8.96
N ARG A 48 -3.19 6.09 9.60
CA ARG A 48 -3.99 7.29 9.69
C ARG A 48 -4.63 7.36 11.07
N LYS A 49 -4.56 8.55 11.66
CA LYS A 49 -5.32 8.87 12.86
C LYS A 49 -6.45 9.81 12.48
N SER A 50 -7.65 9.49 12.90
CA SER A 50 -8.80 10.35 12.76
C SER A 50 -9.36 10.61 14.14
N GLU A 51 -9.52 11.87 14.47
CA GLU A 51 -10.04 12.29 15.76
C GLU A 51 -11.22 13.21 15.54
N THR A 52 -12.38 12.79 16.06
CA THR A 52 -13.56 13.62 16.04
C THR A 52 -13.75 14.16 17.44
N ARG A 53 -13.70 15.46 17.56
CA ARG A 53 -13.81 16.13 18.85
C ARG A 53 -14.70 17.35 18.72
N LYS A 54 -15.68 17.42 19.57
CA LYS A 54 -16.48 18.62 19.70
C LYS A 54 -15.77 19.57 20.65
N GLU A 55 -15.44 20.76 20.17
CA GLU A 55 -14.81 21.76 21.03
C GLU A 55 -15.75 22.14 22.15
N PRO A 56 -15.26 22.23 23.40
CA PRO A 56 -16.08 22.75 24.49
C PRO A 56 -16.48 24.19 24.20
N ASP A 57 -17.68 24.56 24.61
CA ASP A 57 -18.12 25.93 24.51
C ASP A 57 -17.18 26.84 25.32
N LYS A 58 -17.08 28.10 24.89
CA LYS A 58 -16.29 29.10 25.60
C LYS A 58 -16.70 29.26 27.04
N ASP A 59 -17.92 28.87 27.36
CA ASP A 59 -18.47 28.92 28.69
C ASP A 59 -18.13 27.73 29.57
N GLY A 60 -17.25 26.86 29.11
CA GLY A 60 -16.80 25.70 29.86
C GLY A 60 -17.74 24.51 29.81
N GLY A 61 -18.54 24.38 28.74
CA GLY A 61 -19.41 23.22 28.58
C GLY A 61 -18.64 21.92 28.54
N ASP A 62 -19.25 20.84 29.02
CA ASP A 62 -18.64 19.53 29.06
C ASP A 62 -18.51 18.92 27.66
N LEU A 63 -17.44 18.16 27.46
CA LEU A 63 -17.26 17.37 26.26
C LEU A 63 -18.17 16.14 26.36
N LEU A 64 -19.18 16.05 25.49
CA LEU A 64 -20.12 14.94 25.49
C LEU A 64 -19.68 13.75 24.66
N LEU A 65 -18.80 13.97 23.66
CA LEU A 65 -18.31 12.91 22.79
C LEU A 65 -16.90 13.21 22.37
N HIS A 66 -16.04 12.23 22.49
CA HIS A 66 -14.68 12.30 21.98
C HIS A 66 -14.35 10.96 21.33
N GLU A 67 -14.33 10.93 20.03
CA GLU A 67 -13.96 9.73 19.27
C GLU A 67 -12.59 9.88 18.65
N ARG A 68 -11.80 8.84 18.79
CA ARG A 68 -10.53 8.68 18.07
C ARG A 68 -10.61 7.43 17.22
N ARG A 69 -10.25 7.58 15.96
CA ARG A 69 -10.16 6.46 15.05
C ARG A 69 -8.73 6.33 14.60
N TYR A 70 -8.29 5.11 14.56
CA TYR A 70 -6.97 4.75 14.12
C TYR A 70 -7.07 3.65 13.08
N SER A 71 -6.61 3.91 11.88
CA SER A 71 -6.61 2.92 10.81
C SER A 71 -5.17 2.64 10.40
N ARG A 72 -4.86 1.38 10.28
CA ARG A 72 -3.54 0.92 9.91
C ARG A 72 -3.62 -0.24 8.96
N PHE A 73 -2.75 -0.22 7.95
CA PHE A 73 -2.59 -1.29 6.99
C PHE A 73 -1.12 -1.66 6.95
N LEU A 74 -0.82 -2.96 6.94
CA LEU A 74 0.54 -3.45 6.82
C LEU A 74 0.54 -4.79 6.09
N ARG A 75 1.24 -4.85 4.98
CA ARG A 75 1.42 -6.09 4.23
C ARG A 75 2.83 -6.17 3.67
N SER A 76 3.39 -7.35 3.72
CA SER A 76 4.70 -7.64 3.13
C SER A 76 4.59 -8.81 2.19
N PHE A 77 5.29 -8.71 1.06
CA PHE A 77 5.31 -9.73 0.02
C PHE A 77 6.74 -10.04 -0.36
N THR A 78 7.09 -11.31 -0.44
CA THR A 78 8.35 -11.71 -1.03
C THR A 78 8.14 -11.83 -2.53
N LEU A 79 8.93 -11.09 -3.28
CA LEU A 79 8.85 -11.06 -4.74
C LEU A 79 9.88 -12.00 -5.35
N PRO A 80 9.63 -12.48 -6.58
CA PRO A 80 10.64 -13.30 -7.27
C PRO A 80 11.89 -12.47 -7.57
N PRO A 81 13.07 -13.09 -7.68
CA PRO A 81 14.32 -12.38 -8.00
C PRO A 81 14.34 -11.78 -9.41
N THR A 82 13.27 -11.98 -10.16
CA THR A 82 13.10 -11.41 -11.49
C THR A 82 12.83 -9.91 -11.48
N VAL A 83 12.46 -9.33 -10.35
CA VAL A 83 12.10 -7.93 -10.25
C VAL A 83 13.34 -7.04 -10.24
N ASP A 84 13.29 -5.97 -11.02
CA ASP A 84 14.28 -4.91 -10.97
C ASP A 84 13.88 -3.93 -9.86
N GLU A 85 14.65 -3.93 -8.78
CA GLU A 85 14.37 -3.07 -7.62
C GLU A 85 14.54 -1.58 -7.92
N GLN A 86 15.13 -1.23 -9.05
CA GLN A 86 15.27 0.16 -9.48
C GLN A 86 14.07 0.65 -10.29
N SER A 87 13.21 -0.26 -10.74
CA SER A 87 12.09 0.07 -11.62
C SER A 87 10.75 -0.18 -10.95
N VAL A 88 10.45 0.61 -9.94
CA VAL A 88 9.21 0.51 -9.17
C VAL A 88 8.49 1.84 -9.25
N LYS A 89 7.21 1.78 -9.58
CA LYS A 89 6.33 2.95 -9.60
C LYS A 89 5.11 2.67 -8.75
N ALA A 90 4.66 3.68 -8.03
CA ALA A 90 3.48 3.56 -7.20
C ALA A 90 2.58 4.78 -7.38
N SER A 91 1.29 4.54 -7.35
CA SER A 91 0.29 5.61 -7.42
C SER A 91 -0.88 5.28 -6.51
N LEU A 92 -1.51 6.32 -5.98
CA LEU A 92 -2.71 6.18 -5.16
C LEU A 92 -3.80 7.04 -5.81
N ASN A 93 -4.84 6.38 -6.32
CA ASN A 93 -5.96 7.05 -6.99
C ASN A 93 -7.26 6.46 -6.46
N ASP A 94 -8.16 7.33 -6.03
CA ASP A 94 -9.49 6.94 -5.56
C ASP A 94 -9.44 5.81 -4.52
N GLY A 95 -8.47 5.87 -3.63
CA GLY A 95 -8.32 4.88 -2.58
C GLY A 95 -7.70 3.56 -3.01
N VAL A 96 -7.20 3.47 -4.23
CA VAL A 96 -6.52 2.27 -4.72
C VAL A 96 -5.04 2.56 -4.93
N LEU A 97 -4.21 1.86 -4.20
CA LEU A 97 -2.77 1.90 -4.39
C LEU A 97 -2.39 0.88 -5.46
N THR A 98 -1.66 1.33 -6.45
CA THR A 98 -1.11 0.46 -7.49
C THR A 98 0.40 0.56 -7.46
N VAL A 99 1.07 -0.57 -7.29
CA VAL A 99 2.52 -0.68 -7.38
C VAL A 99 2.86 -1.51 -8.61
N VAL A 100 3.66 -0.94 -9.48
CA VAL A 100 4.10 -1.61 -10.70
C VAL A 100 5.60 -1.86 -10.61
N LEU A 101 5.97 -3.13 -10.66
CA LEU A 101 7.35 -3.56 -10.58
C LEU A 101 7.73 -4.18 -11.93
N THR A 102 8.79 -3.68 -12.51
CA THR A 102 9.26 -4.16 -13.82
C THR A 102 10.23 -5.31 -13.61
N LYS A 103 10.09 -6.34 -14.41
CA LYS A 103 11.03 -7.47 -14.38
C LYS A 103 12.35 -7.07 -15.06
N ARG A 104 13.44 -7.63 -14.54
CA ARG A 104 14.75 -7.41 -15.15
C ARG A 104 14.76 -7.97 -16.58
N GLU A 105 15.42 -7.25 -17.46
CA GLU A 105 15.43 -7.60 -18.87
C GLU A 105 15.95 -9.02 -19.13
N GLU A 106 16.99 -9.42 -18.43
CA GLU A 106 17.60 -10.74 -18.58
C GLU A 106 16.72 -11.89 -18.08
N THR A 107 15.64 -11.59 -17.36
CA THR A 107 14.73 -12.63 -16.86
C THR A 107 13.40 -12.68 -17.59
N LYS A 108 13.18 -11.75 -18.52
CA LYS A 108 11.95 -11.76 -19.34
C LYS A 108 11.98 -12.91 -20.34
N PRO A 109 10.80 -13.44 -20.68
CA PRO A 109 10.72 -14.48 -21.70
C PRO A 109 11.40 -14.01 -23.00
N ARG A 110 12.13 -14.91 -23.61
CA ARG A 110 12.92 -14.63 -24.80
C ARG A 110 12.43 -15.52 -25.92
N LYS A 111 12.19 -14.92 -27.09
CA LYS A 111 11.81 -15.67 -28.27
C LYS A 111 13.06 -16.29 -28.90
N ILE A 112 12.99 -17.57 -29.17
CA ILE A 112 14.11 -18.31 -29.77
C ILE A 112 13.75 -18.66 -31.21
N SER A 113 14.62 -18.32 -32.12
CA SER A 113 14.45 -18.69 -33.54
C SER A 113 14.78 -20.15 -33.76
N VAL A 114 13.96 -20.81 -34.56
CA VAL A 114 14.20 -22.20 -34.96
C VAL A 114 14.78 -22.21 -36.34
N SER A 115 15.93 -22.86 -36.49
CA SER A 115 16.59 -23.01 -37.79
C SER A 115 16.29 -24.39 -38.38
#